data_89a257ca0c705294bc62fabd18844c74
#
_entry.id   89a257ca0c705294bc62fabd18844c74
#
_cell.length_a   1.000
_cell.length_b   1.000
_cell.length_c   1.000
_cell.angle_alpha   90.00
_cell.angle_beta   90.00
_cell.angle_gamma   90.00
#
_symmetry.space_group_name_H-M   'P 1'
#
loop_
_entity.id
_entity.type
_entity.pdbx_description
1 polymer ?
#
loop_
_entity_poly.entity_id
_entity_poly.type
_entity_poly.pdbx_seq_one_letter_code
_entity_poly.pdbx_strand_id
1 'polypeptide(L)'
;IFDIKTTEGEGIESKGIMTINKGDFNIEAYDDGINAIGKLYINGGELYIISSSNDAIDTNDALTITGGMIIAIGSREPEGGIDADVNTFKITGGTILGLGGATSKPTASACTQNSIIFSGTNANLIIHIQSSDAEEALTYEVPASVSTILYSSAKLKTGATYQMYN
;
A
#
# COMPACT_ATOMS: atom_id res chain seq x y z
N ILE A 1 -19.15 -1.43 -6.32
CA ILE A 1 -18.48 -1.91 -5.09
C ILE A 1 -18.23 -3.40 -5.29
N PHE A 2 -17.03 -3.83 -4.94
CA PHE A 2 -16.62 -5.24 -4.91
C PHE A 2 -16.27 -5.59 -3.46
N ASP A 3 -17.13 -6.37 -2.80
CA ASP A 3 -16.87 -6.92 -1.47
C ASP A 3 -16.38 -8.36 -1.66
N ILE A 4 -15.12 -8.60 -1.36
CA ILE A 4 -14.47 -9.90 -1.56
C ILE A 4 -13.95 -10.38 -0.21
N LYS A 5 -14.31 -11.61 0.15
CA LYS A 5 -13.81 -12.27 1.34
C LYS A 5 -13.41 -13.69 1.02
N THR A 6 -12.16 -14.04 1.31
CA THR A 6 -11.66 -15.41 1.16
C THR A 6 -11.21 -15.96 2.51
N THR A 7 -11.40 -17.24 2.71
CA THR A 7 -10.93 -17.99 3.89
C THR A 7 -9.72 -18.86 3.58
N GLU A 8 -9.39 -18.98 2.31
CA GLU A 8 -8.25 -19.70 1.75
C GLU A 8 -7.89 -19.03 0.43
N GLY A 9 -6.62 -18.77 0.17
CA GLY A 9 -6.12 -18.16 -1.06
C GLY A 9 -6.36 -16.66 -1.18
N GLU A 10 -6.10 -16.17 -2.36
CA GLU A 10 -6.07 -14.75 -2.72
C GLU A 10 -7.47 -14.13 -2.84
N GLY A 11 -7.56 -12.82 -2.68
CA GLY A 11 -8.77 -12.06 -2.94
C GLY A 11 -9.02 -11.90 -4.45
N ILE A 12 -8.04 -11.40 -5.18
CA ILE A 12 -8.05 -11.27 -6.64
C ILE A 12 -6.72 -11.74 -7.17
N GLU A 13 -6.73 -12.74 -8.07
CA GLU A 13 -5.51 -13.27 -8.67
C GLU A 13 -5.51 -13.13 -10.20
N SER A 14 -4.33 -12.84 -10.77
CA SER A 14 -4.07 -12.94 -12.20
C SER A 14 -2.80 -13.74 -12.48
N LYS A 15 -2.89 -14.74 -13.32
CA LYS A 15 -1.71 -15.48 -13.81
C LYS A 15 -0.92 -14.72 -14.89
N GLY A 16 -1.23 -13.44 -15.11
CA GLY A 16 -0.57 -12.57 -16.08
C GLY A 16 -0.64 -11.11 -15.62
N ILE A 17 -0.73 -10.19 -16.57
CA ILE A 17 -0.86 -8.76 -16.30
C ILE A 17 -2.23 -8.46 -15.70
N MET A 18 -2.26 -7.63 -14.65
CA MET A 18 -3.49 -7.11 -14.07
C MET A 18 -3.55 -5.59 -14.21
N THR A 19 -4.75 -5.06 -14.47
CA THR A 19 -4.97 -3.61 -14.51
C THR A 19 -6.27 -3.25 -13.78
N ILE A 20 -6.16 -2.39 -12.79
CA ILE A 20 -7.27 -1.81 -12.05
C ILE A 20 -7.38 -0.33 -12.45
N ASN A 21 -8.43 0.04 -13.18
CA ASN A 21 -8.63 1.41 -13.64
C ASN A 21 -9.50 2.23 -12.71
N LYS A 22 -10.50 1.62 -12.09
CA LYS A 22 -11.47 2.24 -11.17
C LYS A 22 -12.31 1.18 -10.47
N GLY A 23 -13.06 1.60 -9.49
CA GLY A 23 -13.97 0.76 -8.70
C GLY A 23 -13.71 0.94 -7.22
N ASP A 24 -14.64 0.49 -6.40
CA ASP A 24 -14.52 0.47 -4.95
C ASP A 24 -14.34 -0.99 -4.55
N PHE A 25 -13.21 -1.30 -3.97
CA PHE A 25 -12.83 -2.65 -3.57
C PHE A 25 -12.64 -2.72 -2.05
N ASN A 26 -13.37 -3.62 -1.43
CA ASN A 26 -13.18 -4.02 -0.05
C ASN A 26 -12.78 -5.50 -0.06
N ILE A 27 -11.53 -5.79 0.23
CA ILE A 27 -10.95 -7.13 0.10
C ILE A 27 -10.44 -7.57 1.47
N GLU A 28 -10.96 -8.68 1.97
CA GLU A 28 -10.43 -9.41 3.12
C GLU A 28 -9.97 -10.78 2.64
N ALA A 29 -8.68 -10.99 2.50
CA ALA A 29 -8.13 -12.26 2.03
C ALA A 29 -7.41 -13.02 3.14
N TYR A 30 -7.35 -14.35 2.99
CA TYR A 30 -6.49 -15.19 3.81
C TYR A 30 -5.04 -15.08 3.33
N ASP A 31 -4.81 -15.27 2.05
CA ASP A 31 -3.54 -15.14 1.36
C ASP A 31 -3.41 -13.71 0.79
N ASP A 32 -2.82 -13.49 -0.38
CA ASP A 32 -2.70 -12.14 -0.91
C ASP A 32 -4.07 -11.49 -1.16
N GLY A 33 -4.16 -10.20 -0.83
CA GLY A 33 -5.34 -9.43 -1.18
C GLY A 33 -5.51 -9.30 -2.69
N ILE A 34 -4.46 -8.85 -3.36
CA ILE A 34 -4.33 -8.78 -4.83
C ILE A 34 -3.00 -9.40 -5.20
N ASN A 35 -3.02 -10.43 -6.09
CA ASN A 35 -1.81 -11.08 -6.60
C ASN A 35 -1.78 -11.04 -8.13
N ALA A 36 -0.64 -10.62 -8.70
CA ALA A 36 -0.40 -10.68 -10.14
C ALA A 36 0.96 -11.31 -10.44
N ILE A 37 0.98 -12.44 -11.15
CA ILE A 37 2.24 -13.08 -11.60
C ILE A 37 2.99 -12.17 -12.59
N GLY A 38 2.29 -11.40 -13.41
CA GLY A 38 2.86 -10.39 -14.28
C GLY A 38 2.69 -8.98 -13.70
N LYS A 39 2.92 -7.97 -14.52
CA LYS A 39 2.83 -6.57 -14.12
C LYS A 39 1.47 -6.19 -13.56
N LEU A 40 1.48 -5.42 -12.47
CA LEU A 40 0.28 -4.86 -11.89
C LEU A 40 0.22 -3.34 -12.13
N TYR A 41 -0.89 -2.89 -12.69
CA TYR A 41 -1.19 -1.48 -12.91
C TYR A 41 -2.42 -1.07 -12.09
N ILE A 42 -2.28 -0.07 -11.22
CA ILE A 42 -3.40 0.55 -10.50
C ILE A 42 -3.49 2.00 -10.94
N ASN A 43 -4.49 2.30 -11.76
CA ASN A 43 -4.69 3.61 -12.36
C ASN A 43 -5.70 4.48 -11.60
N GLY A 44 -6.48 3.88 -10.70
CA GLY A 44 -7.49 4.57 -9.91
C GLY A 44 -8.37 3.59 -9.13
N GLY A 45 -9.38 4.13 -8.47
CA GLY A 45 -10.30 3.39 -7.61
C GLY A 45 -10.06 3.67 -6.13
N GLU A 46 -10.93 3.13 -5.29
CA GLU A 46 -10.80 3.11 -3.84
C GLU A 46 -10.58 1.65 -3.42
N LEU A 47 -9.40 1.35 -2.92
CA LEU A 47 -8.99 -0.01 -2.57
C LEU A 47 -8.70 -0.07 -1.08
N TYR A 48 -9.51 -0.82 -0.35
CA TYR A 48 -9.24 -1.21 1.03
C TYR A 48 -9.00 -2.72 1.06
N ILE A 49 -7.77 -3.09 1.37
CA ILE A 49 -7.29 -4.46 1.22
C ILE A 49 -6.64 -4.92 2.51
N ILE A 50 -7.10 -6.06 3.02
CA ILE A 50 -6.51 -6.74 4.17
C ILE A 50 -6.13 -8.16 3.77
N SER A 51 -4.87 -8.52 4.00
CA SER A 51 -4.42 -9.91 4.03
C SER A 51 -4.13 -10.35 5.46
N SER A 52 -4.58 -11.54 5.83
CA SER A 52 -4.38 -12.08 7.17
C SER A 52 -3.11 -12.92 7.33
N SER A 53 -2.56 -13.46 6.25
CA SER A 53 -1.39 -14.34 6.30
C SER A 53 -0.29 -14.02 5.28
N ASN A 54 -0.54 -13.12 4.34
CA ASN A 54 0.42 -12.78 3.28
C ASN A 54 0.40 -11.26 2.97
N ASP A 55 0.75 -10.85 1.75
CA ASP A 55 0.78 -9.46 1.33
C ASP A 55 -0.61 -8.91 0.99
N ALA A 56 -0.87 -7.64 1.27
CA ALA A 56 -2.12 -7.06 0.81
C ALA A 56 -2.10 -6.84 -0.71
N ILE A 57 -0.96 -6.46 -1.27
CA ILE A 57 -0.73 -6.36 -2.72
C ILE A 57 0.59 -7.03 -3.02
N ASP A 58 0.55 -8.06 -3.88
CA ASP A 58 1.74 -8.76 -4.39
C ASP A 58 1.80 -8.74 -5.92
N THR A 59 3.01 -8.62 -6.46
CA THR A 59 3.28 -8.84 -7.88
C THR A 59 4.70 -9.34 -8.12
N ASN A 60 4.82 -10.45 -8.87
CA ASN A 60 6.10 -11.03 -9.23
C ASN A 60 6.83 -10.26 -10.37
N ASP A 61 6.29 -9.14 -10.84
CA ASP A 61 6.89 -8.22 -11.83
C ASP A 61 6.68 -6.76 -11.36
N ALA A 62 6.79 -5.81 -12.23
CA ALA A 62 6.70 -4.40 -11.91
C ALA A 62 5.30 -3.95 -11.44
N LEU A 63 5.27 -3.16 -10.39
CA LEU A 63 4.08 -2.45 -9.91
C LEU A 63 4.09 -1.00 -10.40
N THR A 64 2.98 -0.55 -10.97
CA THR A 64 2.79 0.86 -11.35
C THR A 64 1.49 1.39 -10.78
N ILE A 65 1.57 2.43 -9.96
CA ILE A 65 0.43 3.15 -9.41
C ILE A 65 0.41 4.57 -9.99
N THR A 66 -0.68 4.91 -10.67
CA THR A 66 -0.86 6.23 -11.29
C THR A 66 -1.99 7.04 -10.66
N GLY A 67 -2.81 6.42 -9.79
CA GLY A 67 -3.92 7.08 -9.12
C GLY A 67 -4.65 6.15 -8.15
N GLY A 68 -5.72 6.66 -7.57
CA GLY A 68 -6.57 5.95 -6.61
C GLY A 68 -6.27 6.29 -5.15
N MET A 69 -7.16 5.81 -4.27
CA MET A 69 -6.93 5.74 -2.83
C MET A 69 -6.71 4.28 -2.45
N ILE A 70 -5.54 3.97 -1.93
CA ILE A 70 -5.15 2.58 -1.65
C ILE A 70 -4.75 2.49 -0.19
N ILE A 71 -5.43 1.64 0.57
CA ILE A 71 -5.05 1.22 1.91
C ILE A 71 -4.83 -0.29 1.84
N ALA A 72 -3.58 -0.70 1.97
CA ALA A 72 -3.12 -2.07 1.82
C ALA A 72 -2.51 -2.54 3.14
N ILE A 73 -3.18 -3.48 3.82
CA ILE A 73 -2.80 -3.99 5.13
C ILE A 73 -2.45 -5.46 5.01
N GLY A 74 -1.17 -5.75 5.01
CA GLY A 74 -0.65 -7.12 4.97
C GLY A 74 -0.31 -7.68 6.33
N SER A 75 0.15 -8.91 6.33
CA SER A 75 0.48 -9.68 7.53
C SER A 75 1.83 -9.23 8.14
N ARG A 76 2.37 -10.07 9.04
CA ARG A 76 3.66 -9.85 9.72
C ARG A 76 4.82 -10.23 8.82
N GLU A 77 6.02 -9.77 9.16
CA GLU A 77 7.24 -10.19 8.45
C GLU A 77 7.30 -11.71 8.20
N PRO A 78 7.72 -12.11 6.98
CA PRO A 78 8.31 -11.27 5.93
C PRO A 78 7.29 -10.51 5.08
N GLU A 79 6.01 -10.77 5.23
CA GLU A 79 4.91 -10.22 4.44
C GLU A 79 4.61 -8.76 4.77
N GLY A 80 3.84 -8.09 3.93
CA GLY A 80 3.60 -6.67 4.12
C GLY A 80 2.41 -6.06 3.43
N GLY A 81 2.35 -4.72 3.45
CA GLY A 81 1.29 -3.99 2.77
C GLY A 81 1.42 -4.08 1.25
N ILE A 82 2.63 -3.99 0.73
CA ILE A 82 2.89 -4.01 -0.71
C ILE A 82 4.21 -4.73 -0.96
N ASP A 83 4.16 -5.80 -1.76
CA ASP A 83 5.33 -6.43 -2.35
C ASP A 83 5.32 -6.33 -3.89
N ALA A 84 6.47 -6.00 -4.46
CA ALA A 84 6.74 -5.95 -5.88
C ALA A 84 8.05 -6.69 -6.19
N ASP A 85 8.34 -7.71 -5.39
CA ASP A 85 9.61 -8.45 -5.42
C ASP A 85 10.83 -7.49 -5.50
N VAL A 86 11.80 -7.82 -6.34
CA VAL A 86 12.97 -6.98 -6.64
C VAL A 86 12.75 -6.10 -7.88
N ASN A 87 11.52 -5.96 -8.34
CA ASN A 87 11.16 -5.28 -9.57
C ASN A 87 10.92 -3.77 -9.39
N THR A 88 10.57 -3.09 -10.47
CA THR A 88 10.26 -1.67 -10.42
C THR A 88 8.93 -1.42 -9.74
N PHE A 89 8.95 -0.71 -8.62
CA PHE A 89 7.75 -0.16 -7.98
C PHE A 89 7.66 1.33 -8.28
N LYS A 90 6.74 1.69 -9.18
CA LYS A 90 6.57 3.05 -9.69
C LYS A 90 5.31 3.70 -9.13
N ILE A 91 5.44 4.91 -8.56
CA ILE A 91 4.32 5.73 -8.10
C ILE A 91 4.39 7.09 -8.80
N THR A 92 3.31 7.44 -9.50
CA THR A 92 3.19 8.74 -10.19
C THR A 92 1.94 9.53 -9.78
N GLY A 93 1.08 8.94 -8.95
CA GLY A 93 -0.13 9.57 -8.43
C GLY A 93 -0.85 8.68 -7.43
N GLY A 94 -1.94 9.18 -6.87
CA GLY A 94 -2.76 8.50 -5.86
C GLY A 94 -2.41 8.85 -4.43
N THR A 95 -3.17 8.28 -3.51
CA THR A 95 -2.88 8.25 -2.06
C THR A 95 -2.71 6.81 -1.64
N ILE A 96 -1.54 6.45 -1.21
CA ILE A 96 -1.17 5.06 -0.91
C ILE A 96 -0.74 4.99 0.56
N LEU A 97 -1.33 4.06 1.29
CA LEU A 97 -0.96 3.66 2.64
C LEU A 97 -0.75 2.14 2.66
N GLY A 98 0.51 1.73 2.71
CA GLY A 98 0.90 0.33 2.87
C GLY A 98 1.31 0.05 4.31
N LEU A 99 0.67 -0.91 4.93
CA LEU A 99 0.84 -1.29 6.34
C LEU A 99 1.13 -2.79 6.44
N GLY A 100 2.11 -3.20 7.22
CA GLY A 100 2.39 -4.63 7.41
C GLY A 100 3.70 -4.91 8.13
N GLY A 101 4.20 -6.13 8.00
CA GLY A 101 5.50 -6.53 8.51
C GLY A 101 6.65 -5.89 7.74
N ALA A 102 6.54 -5.89 6.41
CA ALA A 102 7.50 -5.32 5.48
C ALA A 102 6.83 -4.44 4.42
N THR A 103 7.58 -3.94 3.48
CA THR A 103 7.08 -3.29 2.26
C THR A 103 8.19 -3.18 1.22
N SER A 104 7.88 -3.39 -0.04
CA SER A 104 8.75 -3.01 -1.15
C SER A 104 8.96 -1.50 -1.16
N LYS A 105 10.18 -1.07 -1.53
CA LYS A 105 10.53 0.35 -1.62
C LYS A 105 10.20 0.88 -3.01
N PRO A 106 9.45 2.01 -3.13
CA PRO A 106 9.28 2.66 -4.42
C PRO A 106 10.62 2.98 -5.08
N THR A 107 10.72 2.69 -6.38
CA THR A 107 11.93 2.92 -7.18
C THR A 107 12.08 4.41 -7.47
N ALA A 108 12.95 5.10 -6.74
CA ALA A 108 13.06 6.55 -6.77
C ALA A 108 13.23 7.15 -8.17
N SER A 109 14.01 6.49 -9.05
CA SER A 109 14.25 6.95 -10.44
C SER A 109 13.02 6.78 -11.35
N ALA A 110 12.03 5.97 -10.95
CA ALA A 110 10.80 5.73 -11.72
C ALA A 110 9.61 6.56 -11.20
N CYS A 111 9.68 7.02 -9.94
CA CYS A 111 8.60 7.75 -9.30
C CYS A 111 8.65 9.25 -9.62
N THR A 112 7.48 9.86 -9.78
CA THR A 112 7.30 11.32 -9.84
C THR A 112 6.55 11.86 -8.62
N GLN A 113 5.99 10.97 -7.80
CA GLN A 113 5.37 11.29 -6.52
C GLN A 113 6.28 10.84 -5.38
N ASN A 114 6.38 11.67 -4.34
CA ASN A 114 7.18 11.35 -3.17
C ASN A 114 6.51 10.27 -2.31
N SER A 115 7.36 9.48 -1.65
CA SER A 115 6.95 8.49 -0.66
C SER A 115 7.87 8.55 0.55
N ILE A 116 7.36 8.12 1.70
CA ILE A 116 8.10 7.97 2.96
C ILE A 116 7.78 6.61 3.57
N ILE A 117 8.77 6.05 4.25
CA ILE A 117 8.61 4.80 5.00
C ILE A 117 8.98 5.08 6.44
N PHE A 118 8.10 4.74 7.37
CA PHE A 118 8.30 4.81 8.81
C PHE A 118 8.34 3.42 9.43
N SER A 119 8.92 3.34 10.62
CA SER A 119 8.69 2.20 11.51
C SER A 119 7.21 2.10 11.87
N GLY A 120 6.76 0.90 12.14
CA GLY A 120 5.38 0.62 12.45
C GLY A 120 4.92 1.10 13.83
N THR A 121 3.70 0.72 14.18
CA THR A 121 3.05 1.06 15.44
C THR A 121 2.11 -0.05 15.88
N ASN A 122 1.57 0.06 17.10
CA ASN A 122 0.58 -0.88 17.62
C ASN A 122 -0.81 -0.63 17.03
N ALA A 123 -1.64 -1.67 17.07
CA ALA A 123 -3.05 -1.60 16.70
C ALA A 123 -3.81 -0.53 17.52
N ASN A 124 -4.84 0.04 16.91
CA ASN A 124 -5.75 1.03 17.48
C ASN A 124 -5.07 2.35 17.91
N LEU A 125 -3.86 2.61 17.43
CA LEU A 125 -3.25 3.93 17.58
C LEU A 125 -3.52 4.77 16.34
N ILE A 126 -3.70 6.07 16.56
CA ILE A 126 -3.84 7.04 15.48
C ILE A 126 -2.45 7.54 15.12
N ILE A 127 -2.00 7.23 13.89
CA ILE A 127 -0.80 7.85 13.33
C ILE A 127 -1.16 9.20 12.73
N HIS A 128 -0.31 10.18 13.00
CA HIS A 128 -0.40 11.53 12.42
C HIS A 128 0.92 11.88 11.76
N ILE A 129 0.89 12.11 10.45
CA ILE A 129 2.06 12.51 9.66
C ILE A 129 1.90 13.97 9.26
N GLN A 130 2.88 14.79 9.64
CA GLN A 130 2.90 16.21 9.29
C GLN A 130 4.30 16.68 8.89
N SER A 131 4.37 17.77 8.13
CA SER A 131 5.61 18.45 7.79
C SER A 131 6.17 19.19 8.99
N SER A 132 7.43 19.64 8.91
CA SER A 132 8.05 20.53 9.90
C SER A 132 7.29 21.86 10.08
N ASP A 133 6.52 22.27 9.08
CA ASP A 133 5.68 23.48 9.11
C ASP A 133 4.26 23.18 9.64
N ALA A 134 4.04 22.00 10.23
CA ALA A 134 2.78 21.52 10.79
C ALA A 134 1.64 21.35 9.74
N GLU A 135 1.97 21.19 8.45
CA GLU A 135 0.99 20.82 7.44
C GLU A 135 0.70 19.30 7.54
N GLU A 136 -0.56 18.94 7.77
CA GLU A 136 -0.99 17.56 7.84
C GLU A 136 -0.89 16.87 6.48
N ALA A 137 -0.21 15.73 6.47
CA ALA A 137 -0.17 14.83 5.32
C ALA A 137 -1.16 13.67 5.46
N LEU A 138 -1.23 13.06 6.66
CA LEU A 138 -2.10 11.91 6.95
C LEU A 138 -2.49 11.91 8.43
N THR A 139 -3.74 11.53 8.72
CA THR A 139 -4.18 11.03 10.02
C THR A 139 -4.96 9.75 9.78
N TYR A 140 -4.55 8.64 10.42
CA TYR A 140 -5.15 7.32 10.20
C TYR A 140 -5.08 6.46 11.47
N GLU A 141 -6.18 5.78 11.81
CA GLU A 141 -6.21 4.79 12.88
C GLU A 141 -5.77 3.42 12.33
N VAL A 142 -4.67 2.88 12.86
CA VAL A 142 -4.07 1.63 12.39
C VAL A 142 -4.83 0.45 12.97
N PRO A 143 -5.47 -0.40 12.15
CA PRO A 143 -6.35 -1.46 12.66
C PRO A 143 -5.61 -2.67 13.22
N ALA A 144 -4.35 -2.86 12.88
CA ALA A 144 -3.51 -3.97 13.31
C ALA A 144 -2.12 -3.47 13.69
N SER A 145 -1.40 -4.19 14.55
CA SER A 145 0.01 -3.89 14.82
C SER A 145 0.86 -4.19 13.59
N VAL A 146 1.66 -3.22 13.17
CA VAL A 146 2.47 -3.28 11.95
C VAL A 146 3.91 -2.89 12.26
N SER A 147 4.89 -3.42 11.51
CA SER A 147 6.32 -3.10 11.66
C SER A 147 6.77 -2.02 10.68
N THR A 148 6.02 -1.82 9.61
CA THR A 148 6.37 -0.88 8.52
C THR A 148 5.14 -0.13 8.04
N ILE A 149 5.32 1.16 7.75
CA ILE A 149 4.31 2.06 7.20
C ILE A 149 4.90 2.75 5.97
N LEU A 150 4.36 2.44 4.77
CA LEU A 150 4.64 3.17 3.54
C LEU A 150 3.52 4.18 3.30
N TYR A 151 3.86 5.44 3.13
CA TYR A 151 2.91 6.46 2.73
C TYR A 151 3.39 7.22 1.49
N SER A 152 2.50 7.43 0.52
CA SER A 152 2.76 8.24 -0.67
C SER A 152 1.52 9.04 -1.05
N SER A 153 1.66 10.32 -1.28
CA SER A 153 0.59 11.18 -1.78
C SER A 153 1.14 12.49 -2.34
N ALA A 154 0.31 13.23 -3.06
CA ALA A 154 0.61 14.58 -3.56
C ALA A 154 0.86 15.62 -2.43
N LYS A 155 0.47 15.30 -1.19
CA LYS A 155 0.76 16.15 -0.01
C LYS A 155 2.25 16.14 0.38
N LEU A 156 2.99 15.09 0.00
CA LEU A 156 4.42 14.99 0.26
C LEU A 156 5.21 15.83 -0.73
N LYS A 157 5.94 16.84 -0.23
CA LYS A 157 6.73 17.77 -1.05
C LYS A 157 8.21 17.41 -1.02
N THR A 158 8.87 17.52 -2.16
CA THR A 158 10.31 17.30 -2.27
C THR A 158 11.09 18.30 -1.41
N GLY A 159 12.05 17.80 -0.65
CA GLY A 159 12.88 18.62 0.25
C GLY A 159 12.23 18.97 1.60
N ALA A 160 10.95 18.63 1.83
CA ALA A 160 10.33 18.78 3.15
C ALA A 160 10.69 17.63 4.08
N THR A 161 10.73 17.92 5.37
CA THR A 161 10.89 16.93 6.44
C THR A 161 9.53 16.59 7.01
N TYR A 162 9.28 15.31 7.23
CA TYR A 162 8.03 14.80 7.83
C TYR A 162 8.32 14.02 9.10
N GLN A 163 7.42 14.14 10.04
CA GLN A 163 7.42 13.38 11.29
C GLN A 163 6.10 12.65 11.44
N MET A 164 6.18 11.46 12.00
CA MET A 164 5.01 10.66 12.39
C MET A 164 4.90 10.65 13.91
N TYR A 165 3.70 10.88 14.38
CA TYR A 165 3.31 10.83 15.79
C TYR A 165 2.26 9.72 15.96
N ASN A 166 2.20 9.13 17.14
CA ASN A 166 1.22 8.11 17.53
C ASN A 166 0.95 8.21 19.04
#